data_16417f15fa4603be2aa0711e0964ddd9
#
_entry.id   16417f15fa4603be2aa0711e0964ddd9
#
_cell.length_a   1.000
_cell.length_b   1.000
_cell.length_c   1.000
_cell.angle_alpha   90.00
_cell.angle_beta   90.00
_cell.angle_gamma   90.00
#
_symmetry.space_group_name_H-M   'P 1'
#
loop_
_entity.id
_entity.type
_entity.pdbx_description
1 polymer ?
#
loop_
_entity_poly.entity_id
_entity_poly.type
_entity_poly.pdbx_seq_one_letter_code
_entity_poly.pdbx_strand_id
1 'polypeptide(L)'
;MTTEQLIDGMVNAIYEEFGEEYPIRTENNEQGFHEPCFYVRCVTPAKNLYFWRRYRRTWLCNVCFFPNETEISEITEPNAEMNDAAERLFDCLEMFPAGGRMVRSLGKQTAVSDGVLVMSFHIQSDEIRSDPTVMMETHETEVEVTR
;
A
#
# COMPACT_ATOMS: atom_id res chain seq x y z
N MET A 1 4.58 -0.66 11.68
CA MET A 1 4.53 -1.22 10.33
C MET A 1 5.48 -0.47 9.42
N THR A 2 6.24 -1.19 8.61
CA THR A 2 7.14 -0.57 7.67
C THR A 2 6.50 -0.48 6.30
N THR A 3 7.10 0.33 5.42
CA THR A 3 6.61 0.44 4.05
C THR A 3 6.69 -0.91 3.35
N GLU A 4 7.76 -1.67 3.60
CA GLU A 4 7.89 -2.99 2.99
C GLU A 4 6.80 -3.94 3.45
N GLN A 5 6.45 -3.90 4.73
CA GLN A 5 5.36 -4.73 5.23
C GLN A 5 4.03 -4.36 4.58
N LEU A 6 3.82 -3.08 4.34
CA LEU A 6 2.59 -2.64 3.68
C LEU A 6 2.56 -3.12 2.23
N ILE A 7 3.68 -2.99 1.53
CA ILE A 7 3.75 -3.47 0.14
C ILE A 7 3.52 -4.98 0.09
N ASP A 8 4.13 -5.72 1.01
CA ASP A 8 3.91 -7.17 1.05
C ASP A 8 2.45 -7.51 1.28
N GLY A 9 1.79 -6.75 2.15
CA GLY A 9 0.38 -6.98 2.40
C GLY A 9 -0.47 -6.73 1.17
N MET A 10 -0.16 -5.67 0.44
CA MET A 10 -0.88 -5.37 -0.80
C MET A 10 -0.65 -6.45 -1.84
N VAL A 11 0.59 -6.90 -1.99
CA VAL A 11 0.92 -7.95 -2.94
C VAL A 11 0.15 -9.22 -2.60
N ASN A 12 0.12 -9.60 -1.33
CA ASN A 12 -0.60 -10.80 -0.92
C ASN A 12 -2.10 -10.68 -1.18
N ALA A 13 -2.68 -9.52 -0.91
CA ALA A 13 -4.11 -9.33 -1.13
C ALA A 13 -4.44 -9.44 -2.61
N ILE A 14 -3.62 -8.87 -3.46
CA ILE A 14 -3.84 -8.93 -4.90
C ILE A 14 -3.63 -10.36 -5.40
N TYR A 15 -2.60 -11.03 -4.89
CA TYR A 15 -2.32 -12.40 -5.31
C TYR A 15 -3.49 -13.33 -4.96
N GLU A 16 -4.07 -13.16 -3.79
CA GLU A 16 -5.20 -14.02 -3.38
C GLU A 16 -6.42 -13.79 -4.24
N GLU A 17 -6.60 -12.58 -4.75
CA GLU A 17 -7.76 -12.28 -5.58
C GLU A 17 -7.53 -12.67 -7.03
N PHE A 18 -6.35 -12.40 -7.57
CA PHE A 18 -6.11 -12.56 -9.00
C PHE A 18 -5.36 -13.84 -9.38
N GLY A 19 -4.58 -14.41 -8.46
CA GLY A 19 -3.90 -15.66 -8.72
C GLY A 19 -2.57 -15.51 -9.43
N GLU A 20 -2.02 -16.63 -9.86
CA GLU A 20 -0.66 -16.65 -10.40
C GLU A 20 -0.59 -16.14 -11.84
N GLU A 21 -1.72 -16.01 -12.51
CA GLU A 21 -1.71 -15.57 -13.89
C GLU A 21 -1.39 -14.09 -14.04
N TYR A 22 -1.39 -13.36 -12.93
CA TYR A 22 -1.14 -11.93 -12.95
C TYR A 22 0.13 -11.64 -12.15
N PRO A 23 1.28 -11.56 -12.82
CA PRO A 23 2.51 -11.21 -12.10
C PRO A 23 2.38 -9.85 -11.43
N ILE A 24 3.01 -9.73 -10.26
CA ILE A 24 2.94 -8.50 -9.47
C ILE A 24 4.36 -7.98 -9.29
N ARG A 25 4.62 -6.80 -9.86
CA ARG A 25 5.93 -6.18 -9.77
C ARG A 25 5.98 -5.20 -8.62
N THR A 26 7.15 -5.09 -8.03
CA THR A 26 7.46 -4.03 -7.09
C THR A 26 8.79 -3.44 -7.50
N GLU A 27 9.26 -2.43 -6.77
CA GLU A 27 10.54 -1.82 -7.10
C GLU A 27 11.70 -2.80 -6.96
N ASN A 28 11.49 -3.87 -6.19
CA ASN A 28 12.56 -4.82 -5.92
C ASN A 28 12.55 -6.03 -6.85
N ASN A 29 11.53 -6.18 -7.69
CA ASN A 29 11.45 -7.39 -8.53
C ASN A 29 10.82 -7.05 -9.88
N GLU A 30 11.50 -6.23 -10.66
CA GLU A 30 10.93 -5.70 -11.90
C GLU A 30 11.22 -6.52 -13.14
N GLN A 31 11.83 -7.66 -13.02
CA GLN A 31 12.26 -8.42 -14.20
C GLN A 31 11.37 -9.62 -14.45
N GLY A 32 11.26 -9.99 -15.74
CA GLY A 32 10.61 -11.23 -16.11
C GLY A 32 9.10 -11.22 -16.11
N PHE A 33 8.49 -10.05 -16.21
CA PHE A 33 7.04 -9.94 -16.15
C PHE A 33 6.44 -9.71 -17.52
N HIS A 34 5.25 -10.24 -17.70
CA HIS A 34 4.50 -10.11 -18.95
C HIS A 34 3.10 -9.63 -18.61
N GLU A 35 2.43 -9.03 -19.58
CA GLU A 35 1.08 -8.55 -19.40
C GLU A 35 0.10 -9.71 -19.54
N PRO A 36 -1.02 -9.70 -18.83
CA PRO A 36 -1.42 -8.65 -17.88
C PRO A 36 -0.65 -8.78 -16.57
N CYS A 37 -0.37 -7.65 -15.96
CA CYS A 37 0.40 -7.67 -14.71
C CYS A 37 0.07 -6.44 -13.87
N PHE A 38 0.55 -6.45 -12.63
CA PHE A 38 0.37 -5.35 -11.70
C PHE A 38 1.72 -4.78 -11.30
N TYR A 39 1.71 -3.51 -10.93
CA TYR A 39 2.86 -2.87 -10.32
C TYR A 39 2.38 -2.14 -9.08
N VAL A 40 2.99 -2.46 -7.93
CA VAL A 40 2.57 -1.97 -6.63
C VAL A 40 3.67 -1.11 -6.04
N ARG A 41 3.31 0.07 -5.55
CA ARG A 41 4.28 0.92 -4.88
C ARG A 41 3.60 1.74 -3.79
N CYS A 42 4.39 2.10 -2.79
CA CYS A 42 3.94 2.94 -1.70
C CYS A 42 5.06 3.87 -1.31
N VAL A 43 4.70 5.08 -0.94
CA VAL A 43 5.65 6.03 -0.37
C VAL A 43 5.06 6.57 0.91
N THR A 44 5.92 7.03 1.82
CA THR A 44 5.47 7.63 3.07
C THR A 44 5.59 9.14 2.95
N PRO A 45 4.50 9.83 2.60
CA PRO A 45 4.59 11.29 2.44
C PRO A 45 4.63 12.03 3.76
N ALA A 46 4.16 11.41 4.85
CA ALA A 46 4.07 12.12 6.11
C ALA A 46 4.19 11.16 7.28
N LYS A 47 4.88 11.61 8.31
CA LYS A 47 4.97 10.91 9.59
C LYS A 47 5.08 11.98 10.63
N ASN A 48 3.99 12.26 11.34
CA ASN A 48 3.90 13.40 12.21
C ASN A 48 3.61 12.99 13.64
N LEU A 49 4.34 13.62 14.56
CA LEU A 49 4.04 13.49 15.98
C LEU A 49 2.80 14.33 16.28
N TYR A 50 1.77 13.70 16.81
CA TYR A 50 0.57 14.45 17.11
C TYR A 50 0.25 14.49 18.59
N PHE A 51 0.81 13.58 19.39
CA PHE A 51 0.59 13.63 20.82
C PHE A 51 1.66 12.79 21.52
N TRP A 52 2.46 13.44 22.36
CA TRP A 52 3.50 12.80 23.16
C TRP A 52 4.37 11.90 22.30
N ARG A 53 4.27 10.57 22.41
CA ARG A 53 5.04 9.65 21.60
C ARG A 53 4.20 8.98 20.52
N ARG A 54 3.05 9.56 20.21
CA ARG A 54 2.15 9.01 19.22
C ARG A 54 2.37 9.69 17.89
N TYR A 55 2.58 8.88 16.86
CA TYR A 55 2.83 9.35 15.52
C TYR A 55 1.72 8.90 14.61
N ARG A 56 1.33 9.76 13.71
CA ARG A 56 0.41 9.42 12.63
C ARG A 56 1.22 9.33 11.36
N ARG A 57 1.18 8.15 10.76
CA ARG A 57 1.93 7.90 9.55
C ARG A 57 0.96 7.68 8.42
N THR A 58 1.22 8.33 7.27
CA THR A 58 0.36 8.24 6.10
C THR A 58 1.19 7.77 4.93
N TRP A 59 0.69 6.76 4.24
CA TRP A 59 1.32 6.27 3.01
C TRP A 59 0.42 6.60 1.85
N LEU A 60 1.02 6.95 0.71
CA LEU A 60 0.34 7.03 -0.56
C LEU A 60 0.66 5.76 -1.33
N CYS A 61 -0.38 5.08 -1.78
CA CYS A 61 -0.22 3.79 -2.43
C CYS A 61 -0.81 3.83 -3.83
N ASN A 62 -0.13 3.17 -4.74
CA ASN A 62 -0.58 3.06 -6.12
C ASN A 62 -0.50 1.62 -6.56
N VAL A 63 -1.54 1.17 -7.24
CA VAL A 63 -1.55 -0.14 -7.90
C VAL A 63 -1.84 0.12 -9.36
N CYS A 64 -0.91 -0.26 -10.22
CA CYS A 64 -1.06 -0.08 -11.66
C CYS A 64 -1.39 -1.42 -12.28
N PHE A 65 -2.38 -1.45 -13.15
CA PHE A 65 -2.77 -2.64 -13.87
C PHE A 65 -2.46 -2.46 -15.35
N PHE A 66 -1.62 -3.35 -15.89
CA PHE A 66 -1.25 -3.36 -17.29
C PHE A 66 -2.09 -4.42 -17.98
N PRO A 67 -3.07 -4.03 -18.80
CA PRO A 67 -3.98 -5.01 -19.40
C PRO A 67 -3.32 -5.81 -20.50
N ASN A 68 -3.98 -6.88 -20.89
CA ASN A 68 -3.48 -7.79 -21.92
C ASN A 68 -3.85 -7.26 -23.31
N GLU A 69 -3.38 -6.05 -23.63
CA GLU A 69 -3.68 -5.39 -24.89
C GLU A 69 -2.40 -4.98 -25.57
N THR A 70 -2.38 -5.08 -26.90
CA THR A 70 -1.19 -4.75 -27.66
C THR A 70 -1.09 -3.27 -28.01
N GLU A 71 -2.20 -2.55 -27.99
CA GLU A 71 -2.21 -1.13 -28.35
C GLU A 71 -2.66 -0.28 -27.17
N ILE A 72 -2.08 -0.55 -26.01
CA ILE A 72 -2.53 0.08 -24.78
C ILE A 72 -2.20 1.56 -24.74
N SER A 73 -1.19 2.00 -25.46
CA SER A 73 -0.81 3.42 -25.43
C SER A 73 -1.90 4.32 -25.99
N GLU A 74 -2.83 3.76 -26.76
CA GLU A 74 -3.93 4.55 -27.31
C GLU A 74 -5.18 4.53 -26.46
N ILE A 75 -5.20 3.74 -25.38
CA ILE A 75 -6.36 3.63 -24.53
C ILE A 75 -6.37 4.78 -23.54
N THR A 76 -7.41 5.59 -23.60
CA THR A 76 -7.57 6.72 -22.70
C THR A 76 -8.72 6.54 -21.74
N GLU A 77 -9.55 5.50 -21.94
CA GLU A 77 -10.69 5.23 -21.09
C GLU A 77 -10.67 3.77 -20.69
N PRO A 78 -11.30 3.42 -19.56
CA PRO A 78 -11.31 2.03 -19.12
C PRO A 78 -11.97 1.12 -20.13
N ASN A 79 -11.40 -0.05 -20.37
CA ASN A 79 -12.07 -1.09 -21.16
C ASN A 79 -12.61 -2.15 -20.19
N ALA A 80 -13.20 -3.21 -20.76
CA ALA A 80 -13.82 -4.23 -19.92
C ALA A 80 -12.83 -4.90 -18.99
N GLU A 81 -11.62 -5.15 -19.48
CA GLU A 81 -10.60 -5.79 -18.66
C GLU A 81 -10.20 -4.88 -17.50
N MET A 82 -10.02 -3.59 -17.77
CA MET A 82 -9.67 -2.63 -16.73
C MET A 82 -10.79 -2.46 -15.73
N ASN A 83 -12.02 -2.43 -16.20
CA ASN A 83 -13.16 -2.27 -15.30
C ASN A 83 -13.27 -3.47 -14.36
N ASP A 84 -13.08 -4.68 -14.88
CA ASP A 84 -13.12 -5.87 -14.05
C ASP A 84 -11.99 -5.83 -13.01
N ALA A 85 -10.78 -5.46 -13.44
CA ALA A 85 -9.66 -5.38 -12.52
C ALA A 85 -9.92 -4.32 -11.44
N ALA A 86 -10.49 -3.19 -11.82
CA ALA A 86 -10.78 -2.12 -10.87
C ALA A 86 -11.76 -2.59 -9.81
N GLU A 87 -12.84 -3.26 -10.22
CA GLU A 87 -13.82 -3.73 -9.24
C GLU A 87 -13.20 -4.71 -8.26
N ARG A 88 -12.40 -5.61 -8.75
CA ARG A 88 -11.76 -6.60 -7.89
C ARG A 88 -10.72 -5.96 -6.97
N LEU A 89 -10.00 -4.94 -7.46
CA LEU A 89 -9.04 -4.22 -6.62
C LEU A 89 -9.75 -3.43 -5.53
N PHE A 90 -10.88 -2.79 -5.86
CA PHE A 90 -11.64 -2.08 -4.83
C PHE A 90 -12.03 -3.01 -3.70
N ASP A 91 -12.41 -4.24 -4.03
CA ASP A 91 -12.83 -5.18 -3.01
C ASP A 91 -11.67 -5.77 -2.24
N CYS A 92 -10.63 -6.22 -2.92
CA CYS A 92 -9.55 -6.94 -2.23
C CYS A 92 -8.65 -6.00 -1.44
N LEU A 93 -8.64 -4.72 -1.78
CA LEU A 93 -7.80 -3.75 -1.07
C LEU A 93 -8.61 -2.89 -0.11
N GLU A 94 -9.88 -3.21 0.11
CA GLU A 94 -10.66 -2.47 1.10
C GLU A 94 -10.07 -2.61 2.48
N MET A 95 -9.81 -3.85 2.90
CA MET A 95 -9.12 -4.15 4.14
C MET A 95 -8.25 -5.36 3.88
N PHE A 96 -7.02 -5.32 4.36
CA PHE A 96 -6.11 -6.44 4.15
C PHE A 96 -5.09 -6.47 5.27
N PRO A 97 -4.53 -7.65 5.58
CA PRO A 97 -3.53 -7.73 6.64
C PRO A 97 -2.18 -7.22 6.14
N ALA A 98 -1.51 -6.46 6.98
CA ALA A 98 -0.17 -5.97 6.69
C ALA A 98 0.51 -5.65 8.01
N GLY A 99 1.75 -6.12 8.16
CA GLY A 99 2.51 -5.82 9.36
C GLY A 99 1.89 -6.33 10.64
N GLY A 100 1.18 -7.46 10.56
CA GLY A 100 0.57 -8.06 11.75
C GLY A 100 -0.74 -7.43 12.16
N ARG A 101 -1.34 -6.62 11.33
CA ARG A 101 -2.61 -5.97 11.64
C ARG A 101 -3.43 -5.84 10.37
N MET A 102 -4.72 -5.55 10.55
CA MET A 102 -5.56 -5.23 9.40
C MET A 102 -5.45 -3.75 9.10
N VAL A 103 -5.26 -3.41 7.84
CA VAL A 103 -5.22 -2.02 7.42
C VAL A 103 -6.36 -1.77 6.46
N ARG A 104 -6.75 -0.51 6.36
CA ARG A 104 -7.88 -0.11 5.55
C ARG A 104 -7.44 0.99 4.60
N SER A 105 -7.80 0.83 3.34
CA SER A 105 -7.47 1.86 2.36
C SER A 105 -8.52 2.96 2.38
N LEU A 106 -8.06 4.18 2.17
CA LEU A 106 -8.91 5.38 2.20
C LEU A 106 -8.76 6.12 0.90
N GLY A 107 -9.88 6.65 0.40
CA GLY A 107 -9.86 7.50 -0.77
C GLY A 107 -9.47 6.77 -2.04
N LYS A 108 -9.91 5.52 -2.20
CA LYS A 108 -9.60 4.76 -3.40
C LYS A 108 -10.23 5.41 -4.63
N GLN A 109 -9.44 5.59 -5.67
CA GLN A 109 -9.94 6.09 -6.94
C GLN A 109 -9.07 5.55 -8.05
N THR A 110 -9.63 5.46 -9.23
CA THR A 110 -8.93 4.94 -10.39
C THR A 110 -8.91 5.94 -11.52
N ALA A 111 -7.91 5.83 -12.37
CA ALA A 111 -7.79 6.63 -13.58
C ALA A 111 -7.00 5.82 -14.60
N VAL A 112 -7.20 6.15 -15.86
CA VAL A 112 -6.44 5.52 -16.93
C VAL A 112 -5.45 6.54 -17.48
N SER A 113 -4.19 6.14 -17.59
CA SER A 113 -3.14 6.99 -18.09
C SER A 113 -2.22 6.15 -18.98
N ASP A 114 -2.11 6.53 -20.25
CA ASP A 114 -1.23 5.83 -21.21
C ASP A 114 -1.51 4.34 -21.27
N GLY A 115 -2.81 3.99 -21.25
CA GLY A 115 -3.19 2.59 -21.38
C GLY A 115 -3.02 1.76 -20.13
N VAL A 116 -2.76 2.41 -19.00
CA VAL A 116 -2.55 1.74 -17.72
C VAL A 116 -3.62 2.22 -16.75
N LEU A 117 -4.26 1.27 -16.06
CA LEU A 117 -5.20 1.60 -15.01
C LEU A 117 -4.42 1.83 -13.72
N VAL A 118 -4.62 2.98 -13.09
CA VAL A 118 -3.92 3.31 -11.85
C VAL A 118 -4.96 3.51 -10.76
N MET A 119 -4.83 2.74 -9.68
CA MET A 119 -5.63 2.92 -8.48
C MET A 119 -4.76 3.60 -7.44
N SER A 120 -5.25 4.70 -6.88
CA SER A 120 -4.56 5.45 -5.85
C SER A 120 -5.39 5.43 -4.57
N PHE A 121 -4.71 5.32 -3.46
CA PHE A 121 -5.37 5.40 -2.15
C PHE A 121 -4.32 5.71 -1.10
N HIS A 122 -4.77 5.94 0.12
CA HIS A 122 -3.82 6.16 1.19
C HIS A 122 -4.18 5.31 2.40
N ILE A 123 -3.18 5.04 3.22
CA ILE A 123 -3.29 4.26 4.44
C ILE A 123 -2.77 5.13 5.57
N GLN A 124 -3.49 5.14 6.69
CA GLN A 124 -3.06 5.83 7.88
C GLN A 124 -2.86 4.85 9.01
N SER A 125 -1.83 5.06 9.78
CA SER A 125 -1.52 4.21 10.93
C SER A 125 -1.04 5.09 12.07
N ASP A 126 -1.58 4.83 13.26
CA ASP A 126 -1.13 5.50 14.47
C ASP A 126 -0.16 4.58 15.16
N GLU A 127 0.99 5.10 15.53
CA GLU A 127 2.06 4.33 16.13
C GLU A 127 2.54 4.99 17.40
N ILE A 128 2.90 4.17 18.38
CA ILE A 128 3.52 4.65 19.59
C ILE A 128 5.00 4.32 19.49
N ARG A 129 5.82 5.36 19.62
CA ARG A 129 7.25 5.18 19.51
C ARG A 129 7.84 4.94 20.88
N SER A 130 8.59 3.83 21.01
CA SER A 130 9.34 3.56 22.21
C SER A 130 10.58 4.44 22.26
N ASP A 131 10.79 5.04 23.40
CA ASP A 131 12.00 5.82 23.65
C ASP A 131 12.82 5.05 24.65
N PRO A 132 13.96 4.47 24.26
CA PRO A 132 14.76 3.68 25.20
C PRO A 132 15.17 4.46 26.43
N THR A 133 15.45 5.75 26.29
CA THR A 133 15.82 6.57 27.43
C THR A 133 14.67 6.64 28.41
N VAL A 134 13.47 6.86 27.96
CA VAL A 134 12.30 6.93 28.81
C VAL A 134 12.08 5.58 29.50
N MET A 135 12.20 4.51 28.74
CA MET A 135 11.96 3.20 29.30
C MET A 135 12.97 2.82 30.38
N MET A 136 14.17 3.32 30.28
CA MET A 136 15.18 3.04 31.27
C MET A 136 14.99 3.84 32.56
N GLU A 137 14.34 4.96 32.44
CA GLU A 137 14.12 5.82 33.59
C GLU A 137 12.88 5.50 34.36
N THR A 138 12.03 4.79 33.74
CA THR A 138 10.86 4.42 34.46
C THR A 138 11.11 3.23 35.27
N HIS A 139 12.06 3.04 35.22
CA HIS A 139 12.42 2.29 35.87
C HIS A 139 13.16 3.06 36.48
N GLU A 140 13.58 3.87 36.46
CA GLU A 140 14.11 4.78 36.86
C GLU A 140 13.45 5.92 36.77
N THR A 141 13.20 5.77 36.66
CA THR A 141 12.71 6.83 36.57
C THR A 141 11.94 7.01 36.53
N GLU A 142 11.96 6.65 36.57
CA GLU A 142 11.41 7.18 36.30
C GLU A 142 11.06 7.56 36.13
N VAL A 143 11.47 7.42 36.53
CA VAL A 143 11.35 8.15 36.27
C VAL A 143 10.98 8.67 36.05
N GLU A 144 11.17 9.17 36.32
CA GLU A 144 11.03 9.93 35.98
C GLU A 144 10.28 10.24 35.47
N VAL A 145 10.40 9.94 35.56
CA VAL A 145 9.83 10.49 34.99
C VAL A 145 9.17 10.70 34.70
N THR A 146 9.27 10.63 34.76
CA THR A 146 8.84 11.03 34.42
C THR A 146 8.38 11.42 34.35
N ARG A 147 8.46 11.62 34.35
CA ARG A 147 8.49 12.02 34.27
C ARG A 147 8.27 12.41 34.06
#